data_d0bc9c3908c735532c803117f34dd123
#
_entry.id   d0bc9c3908c735532c803117f34dd123
#
_cell.length_a   1.000
_cell.length_b   1.000
_cell.length_c   1.000
_cell.angle_alpha   90.00
_cell.angle_beta   90.00
_cell.angle_gamma   90.00
#
_symmetry.space_group_name_H-M   'P 1'
#
loop_
_entity.id
_entity.type
_entity.pdbx_description
1 polymer ?
#
loop_
_entity_poly.entity_id
_entity_poly.type
_entity_poly.pdbx_seq_one_letter_code
_entity_poly.pdbx_strand_id
1 'polypeptide(L)'
;MVSLLGSGDEILRLVERELRAHVLVRGNEIIITGAPADNAFAVRVFDELIALVGQGGHLRPDAVSQALHMLRNGATERPADVLSLNILSRRGRTIRPKTLNQKRYVDAIDEHTIVFGIGPAGTGKTYLAMAKAVQALQAKQVNRIILTRPAVEAGERLGYLPGTLYDKIDPYLRPLYDALHDMVDPDSIPRLTQAGTIEVAPLAYMRGRSLNDAFIVLDEAQNTTPEQMKMFLTRLGFGSKMVVTGDVTQVDLPGGQRSGLRVVQSILDGVEDVAFTHLSSVDVVRHRLVGHIVDAYARFDAENADQTDGPLTGLSYPSQGEHRAPPVEVRSAGPRAARRADTERPDSSVRRGSAPPRR
;
A
#
# COMPACT_ATOMS: atom_id res chain seq x y z
N MET A 1 -28.61 -20.44 -13.52
CA MET A 1 -27.53 -21.46 -13.66
C MET A 1 -26.27 -20.88 -14.33
N VAL A 2 -26.34 -20.28 -15.52
CA VAL A 2 -25.11 -19.77 -16.19
C VAL A 2 -24.28 -18.84 -15.26
N SER A 3 -24.93 -17.93 -14.53
CA SER A 3 -24.28 -17.03 -13.56
C SER A 3 -23.66 -17.76 -12.35
N LEU A 4 -24.14 -18.98 -12.04
CA LEU A 4 -23.62 -19.78 -10.93
C LEU A 4 -22.44 -20.67 -11.36
N LEU A 5 -22.50 -21.20 -12.60
CA LEU A 5 -21.49 -22.15 -13.10
C LEU A 5 -20.29 -21.47 -13.75
N GLY A 6 -20.44 -20.20 -14.10
CA GLY A 6 -19.42 -19.44 -14.81
C GLY A 6 -19.39 -19.73 -16.32
N SER A 7 -18.54 -19.00 -17.03
CA SER A 7 -18.33 -19.19 -18.46
C SER A 7 -17.62 -20.53 -18.71
N GLY A 8 -18.25 -21.40 -19.52
CA GLY A 8 -17.70 -22.74 -19.80
C GLY A 8 -17.49 -23.61 -18.55
N ASP A 9 -18.37 -23.47 -17.55
CA ASP A 9 -18.39 -24.24 -16.30
C ASP A 9 -17.10 -24.10 -15.45
N GLU A 10 -16.40 -22.98 -15.57
CA GLU A 10 -15.13 -22.76 -14.85
C GLU A 10 -15.31 -22.79 -13.32
N ILE A 11 -16.43 -22.23 -12.84
CA ILE A 11 -16.76 -22.22 -11.40
C ILE A 11 -17.14 -23.62 -10.93
N LEU A 12 -17.96 -24.34 -11.71
CA LEU A 12 -18.32 -25.71 -11.39
C LEU A 12 -17.05 -26.58 -11.25
N ARG A 13 -16.16 -26.56 -12.24
CA ARG A 13 -14.89 -27.30 -12.17
C ARG A 13 -14.00 -26.92 -11.01
N LEU A 14 -14.02 -25.64 -10.60
CA LEU A 14 -13.29 -25.19 -9.41
C LEU A 14 -13.90 -25.81 -8.16
N VAL A 15 -15.22 -25.75 -8.02
CA VAL A 15 -15.93 -26.31 -6.86
C VAL A 15 -15.78 -27.83 -6.81
N GLU A 16 -15.93 -28.56 -7.93
CA GLU A 16 -15.75 -30.01 -7.99
C GLU A 16 -14.37 -30.49 -7.55
N ARG A 17 -13.32 -29.75 -7.90
CA ARG A 17 -11.94 -30.05 -7.45
C ARG A 17 -11.74 -29.90 -5.95
N GLU A 18 -12.52 -29.04 -5.34
CA GLU A 18 -12.40 -28.70 -3.93
C GLU A 18 -13.35 -29.52 -3.05
N LEU A 19 -14.41 -30.12 -3.61
CA LEU A 19 -15.35 -30.96 -2.88
C LEU A 19 -14.93 -32.43 -2.92
N ARG A 20 -15.27 -33.17 -1.88
CA ARG A 20 -15.19 -34.64 -1.85
C ARG A 20 -16.47 -35.30 -2.37
N ALA A 21 -17.59 -34.59 -2.38
CA ALA A 21 -18.84 -35.01 -2.94
C ALA A 21 -18.84 -34.88 -4.46
N HIS A 22 -19.49 -35.78 -5.15
CA HIS A 22 -19.73 -35.65 -6.59
C HIS A 22 -20.90 -34.72 -6.86
N VAL A 23 -20.70 -33.80 -7.81
CA VAL A 23 -21.68 -32.81 -8.20
C VAL A 23 -22.11 -33.09 -9.64
N LEU A 24 -23.40 -33.19 -9.90
CA LEU A 24 -23.97 -33.33 -11.23
C LEU A 24 -24.99 -32.20 -11.44
N VAL A 25 -24.85 -31.44 -12.53
CA VAL A 25 -25.81 -30.40 -12.88
C VAL A 25 -26.62 -30.83 -14.06
N ARG A 26 -27.97 -30.79 -13.91
CA ARG A 26 -28.92 -31.07 -14.98
C ARG A 26 -29.98 -29.97 -15.06
N GLY A 27 -29.90 -29.17 -16.11
CA GLY A 27 -30.78 -28.01 -16.28
C GLY A 27 -30.67 -27.02 -15.12
N ASN A 28 -31.66 -26.96 -14.26
CA ASN A 28 -31.69 -26.05 -13.11
C ASN A 28 -31.53 -26.78 -11.76
N GLU A 29 -31.14 -28.04 -11.79
CA GLU A 29 -30.97 -28.89 -10.62
C GLU A 29 -29.49 -29.21 -10.41
N ILE A 30 -29.07 -29.22 -9.13
CA ILE A 30 -27.74 -29.63 -8.69
C ILE A 30 -27.92 -30.87 -7.83
N ILE A 31 -27.39 -31.98 -8.28
CA ILE A 31 -27.46 -33.29 -7.61
C ILE A 31 -26.10 -33.52 -6.94
N ILE A 32 -26.11 -33.72 -5.62
CA ILE A 32 -24.90 -33.95 -4.81
C ILE A 32 -24.95 -35.36 -4.25
N THR A 33 -23.88 -36.14 -4.48
CA THR A 33 -23.77 -37.52 -4.03
C THR A 33 -22.41 -37.78 -3.38
N GLY A 34 -22.42 -38.40 -2.18
CA GLY A 34 -21.23 -38.70 -1.41
C GLY A 34 -21.54 -39.07 0.02
N ALA A 35 -20.54 -39.02 0.92
CA ALA A 35 -20.76 -39.23 2.33
C ALA A 35 -21.65 -38.12 2.92
N PRO A 36 -22.44 -38.37 3.96
CA PRO A 36 -23.39 -37.39 4.51
C PRO A 36 -22.74 -36.06 4.90
N ALA A 37 -21.55 -36.08 5.51
CA ALA A 37 -20.83 -34.89 5.90
C ALA A 37 -20.34 -34.09 4.67
N ASP A 38 -19.84 -34.76 3.62
CA ASP A 38 -19.38 -34.12 2.39
C ASP A 38 -20.55 -33.52 1.60
N ASN A 39 -21.70 -34.22 1.60
CA ASN A 39 -22.92 -33.68 1.01
C ASN A 39 -23.41 -32.43 1.72
N ALA A 40 -23.44 -32.43 3.07
CA ALA A 40 -23.85 -31.27 3.85
C ALA A 40 -22.93 -30.08 3.62
N PHE A 41 -21.62 -30.30 3.50
CA PHE A 41 -20.65 -29.24 3.17
C PHE A 41 -20.90 -28.71 1.74
N ALA A 42 -21.08 -29.58 0.77
CA ALA A 42 -21.32 -29.17 -0.62
C ALA A 42 -22.63 -28.36 -0.75
N VAL A 43 -23.70 -28.76 -0.06
CA VAL A 43 -24.97 -28.01 -0.03
C VAL A 43 -24.71 -26.58 0.50
N ARG A 44 -24.01 -26.44 1.63
CA ARG A 44 -23.65 -25.12 2.18
C ARG A 44 -22.86 -24.27 1.21
N VAL A 45 -21.92 -24.87 0.47
CA VAL A 45 -21.14 -24.15 -0.56
C VAL A 45 -22.07 -23.59 -1.63
N PHE A 46 -22.96 -24.43 -2.20
CA PHE A 46 -23.87 -23.96 -3.25
C PHE A 46 -24.89 -22.94 -2.74
N ASP A 47 -25.39 -23.08 -1.51
CA ASP A 47 -26.29 -22.09 -0.90
C ASP A 47 -25.66 -20.73 -0.81
N GLU A 48 -24.39 -20.64 -0.38
CA GLU A 48 -23.65 -19.37 -0.31
C GLU A 48 -23.33 -18.81 -1.71
N LEU A 49 -22.99 -19.65 -2.69
CA LEU A 49 -22.76 -19.19 -4.07
C LEU A 49 -24.06 -18.67 -4.72
N ILE A 50 -25.20 -19.34 -4.47
CA ILE A 50 -26.52 -18.89 -4.91
C ILE A 50 -26.88 -17.54 -4.26
N ALA A 51 -26.62 -17.39 -2.96
CA ALA A 51 -26.85 -16.14 -2.25
C ALA A 51 -26.01 -14.99 -2.82
N LEU A 52 -24.71 -15.23 -3.14
CA LEU A 52 -23.83 -14.27 -3.79
C LEU A 52 -24.37 -13.81 -5.14
N VAL A 53 -24.83 -14.74 -5.98
CA VAL A 53 -25.45 -14.41 -7.28
C VAL A 53 -26.75 -13.62 -7.08
N GLY A 54 -27.56 -14.01 -6.10
CA GLY A 54 -28.83 -13.34 -5.78
C GLY A 54 -28.65 -11.88 -5.32
N GLN A 55 -27.52 -11.56 -4.70
CA GLN A 55 -27.14 -10.20 -4.31
C GLN A 55 -26.52 -9.38 -5.47
N GLY A 56 -26.60 -9.87 -6.70
CA GLY A 56 -26.06 -9.20 -7.89
C GLY A 56 -24.55 -9.37 -8.08
N GLY A 57 -23.93 -10.27 -7.33
CA GLY A 57 -22.51 -10.60 -7.46
C GLY A 57 -22.24 -11.45 -8.70
N HIS A 58 -21.18 -11.12 -9.44
CA HIS A 58 -20.64 -12.04 -10.44
C HIS A 58 -19.67 -12.98 -9.75
N LEU A 59 -19.92 -14.29 -9.83
CA LEU A 59 -19.00 -15.29 -9.32
C LEU A 59 -17.73 -15.29 -10.17
N ARG A 60 -16.62 -15.06 -9.51
CA ARG A 60 -15.28 -15.19 -10.07
C ARG A 60 -14.51 -16.27 -9.30
N PRO A 61 -13.54 -16.92 -9.92
CA PRO A 61 -12.78 -18.00 -9.27
C PRO A 61 -12.18 -17.62 -7.93
N ASP A 62 -11.69 -16.37 -7.79
CA ASP A 62 -11.14 -15.83 -6.54
C ASP A 62 -12.20 -15.77 -5.42
N ALA A 63 -13.40 -15.28 -5.72
CA ALA A 63 -14.49 -15.20 -4.76
C ALA A 63 -14.98 -16.59 -4.31
N VAL A 64 -15.05 -17.54 -5.23
CA VAL A 64 -15.43 -18.93 -4.92
C VAL A 64 -14.39 -19.61 -4.04
N SER A 65 -13.10 -19.43 -4.34
CA SER A 65 -12.01 -19.95 -3.50
C SER A 65 -12.06 -19.38 -2.08
N GLN A 66 -12.35 -18.09 -1.94
CA GLN A 66 -12.51 -17.47 -0.62
C GLN A 66 -13.74 -17.97 0.13
N ALA A 67 -14.89 -18.14 -0.54
CA ALA A 67 -16.08 -18.72 0.06
C ALA A 67 -15.80 -20.14 0.59
N LEU A 68 -15.16 -20.98 -0.20
CA LEU A 68 -14.74 -22.33 0.19
C LEU A 68 -13.78 -22.30 1.40
N HIS A 69 -12.80 -21.41 1.39
CA HIS A 69 -11.86 -21.24 2.49
C HIS A 69 -12.56 -20.83 3.79
N MET A 70 -13.48 -19.86 3.74
CA MET A 70 -14.26 -19.42 4.89
C MET A 70 -15.11 -20.56 5.47
N LEU A 71 -15.81 -21.30 4.60
CA LEU A 71 -16.67 -22.42 5.02
C LEU A 71 -15.88 -23.58 5.65
N ARG A 72 -14.68 -23.89 5.12
CA ARG A 72 -13.79 -24.93 5.66
C ARG A 72 -13.24 -24.56 7.05
N ASN A 73 -12.91 -23.29 7.24
CA ASN A 73 -12.34 -22.81 8.50
C ASN A 73 -13.40 -22.43 9.55
N GLY A 74 -14.67 -22.73 9.27
CA GLY A 74 -15.75 -22.50 10.24
C GLY A 74 -15.97 -21.03 10.58
N ALA A 75 -15.78 -20.13 9.61
CA ALA A 75 -16.06 -18.72 9.78
C ALA A 75 -17.49 -18.51 10.28
N THR A 76 -17.68 -17.60 11.23
CA THR A 76 -19.00 -17.23 11.76
C THR A 76 -19.79 -16.38 10.78
N GLU A 77 -19.08 -15.56 10.01
CA GLU A 77 -19.63 -14.68 9.00
C GLU A 77 -19.95 -15.47 7.71
N ARG A 78 -21.07 -15.15 7.09
CA ARG A 78 -21.46 -15.79 5.85
C ARG A 78 -20.62 -15.26 4.67
N PRO A 79 -20.07 -16.15 3.81
CA PRO A 79 -19.36 -15.74 2.61
C PRO A 79 -20.14 -14.75 1.74
N ALA A 80 -21.46 -14.94 1.59
CA ALA A 80 -22.30 -14.03 0.82
C ALA A 80 -22.28 -12.61 1.38
N ASP A 81 -22.33 -12.43 2.68
CA ASP A 81 -22.34 -11.10 3.33
C ASP A 81 -20.96 -10.42 3.24
N VAL A 82 -19.89 -11.20 3.34
CA VAL A 82 -18.51 -10.69 3.25
C VAL A 82 -18.18 -10.23 1.83
N LEU A 83 -18.49 -11.07 0.84
CA LEU A 83 -18.05 -10.87 -0.54
C LEU A 83 -19.00 -9.98 -1.37
N SER A 84 -20.22 -9.69 -0.88
CA SER A 84 -21.15 -8.74 -1.52
C SER A 84 -21.01 -7.30 -1.06
N LEU A 85 -20.31 -7.04 0.05
CA LEU A 85 -20.14 -5.69 0.58
C LEU A 85 -19.48 -4.77 -0.46
N ASN A 86 -20.16 -3.67 -0.78
CA ASN A 86 -19.65 -2.66 -1.71
C ASN A 86 -19.22 -1.42 -0.93
N ILE A 87 -17.93 -1.07 -0.98
CA ILE A 87 -17.40 0.16 -0.36
C ILE A 87 -17.61 1.34 -1.32
N LEU A 88 -17.18 1.16 -2.56
CA LEU A 88 -17.20 2.22 -3.56
C LEU A 88 -17.45 1.61 -4.95
N SER A 89 -18.33 2.25 -5.73
CA SER A 89 -18.57 1.85 -7.13
C SER A 89 -18.29 3.01 -8.06
N ARG A 90 -17.47 2.79 -9.08
CA ARG A 90 -17.11 3.79 -10.08
C ARG A 90 -16.91 3.17 -11.46
N ARG A 91 -17.53 3.75 -12.49
CA ARG A 91 -17.41 3.32 -13.90
C ARG A 91 -17.54 1.80 -14.09
N GLY A 92 -18.48 1.17 -13.36
CA GLY A 92 -18.69 -0.28 -13.41
C GLY A 92 -17.67 -1.12 -12.64
N ARG A 93 -16.67 -0.49 -11.99
CA ARG A 93 -15.76 -1.17 -11.06
C ARG A 93 -16.24 -0.95 -9.63
N THR A 94 -16.32 -2.03 -8.87
CA THR A 94 -16.71 -1.99 -7.47
C THR A 94 -15.52 -2.40 -6.61
N ILE A 95 -15.20 -1.56 -5.62
CA ILE A 95 -14.21 -1.86 -4.59
C ILE A 95 -14.93 -2.52 -3.44
N ARG A 96 -14.48 -3.72 -3.08
CA ARG A 96 -15.05 -4.55 -2.01
C ARG A 96 -13.97 -5.35 -1.29
N PRO A 97 -14.18 -5.76 -0.04
CA PRO A 97 -13.36 -6.76 0.60
C PRO A 97 -13.40 -8.06 -0.21
N LYS A 98 -12.28 -8.73 -0.32
CA LYS A 98 -12.15 -10.02 -1.01
C LYS A 98 -11.92 -11.17 -0.05
N THR A 99 -11.58 -10.87 1.20
CA THR A 99 -11.35 -11.85 2.27
C THR A 99 -12.08 -11.43 3.54
N LEU A 100 -12.23 -12.39 4.45
CA LEU A 100 -12.87 -12.15 5.74
C LEU A 100 -12.09 -11.10 6.57
N ASN A 101 -10.76 -11.20 6.61
CA ASN A 101 -9.96 -10.24 7.37
C ASN A 101 -10.02 -8.83 6.77
N GLN A 102 -10.10 -8.72 5.43
CA GLN A 102 -10.36 -7.44 4.77
C GLN A 102 -11.74 -6.86 5.15
N LYS A 103 -12.77 -7.72 5.25
CA LYS A 103 -14.10 -7.29 5.72
C LYS A 103 -14.04 -6.76 7.15
N ARG A 104 -13.43 -7.52 8.08
CA ARG A 104 -13.25 -7.10 9.46
C ARG A 104 -12.46 -5.80 9.59
N TYR A 105 -11.46 -5.61 8.74
CA TYR A 105 -10.72 -4.36 8.65
C TYR A 105 -11.61 -3.18 8.21
N VAL A 106 -12.44 -3.39 7.22
CA VAL A 106 -13.40 -2.37 6.75
C VAL A 106 -14.44 -2.05 7.83
N ASP A 107 -14.96 -3.07 8.52
CA ASP A 107 -15.89 -2.88 9.63
C ASP A 107 -15.24 -2.10 10.79
N ALA A 108 -14.02 -2.45 11.16
CA ALA A 108 -13.27 -1.72 12.18
C ALA A 108 -13.09 -0.23 11.81
N ILE A 109 -12.85 0.08 10.51
CA ILE A 109 -12.78 1.47 10.02
C ILE A 109 -14.14 2.18 10.21
N ASP A 110 -15.25 1.49 10.05
CA ASP A 110 -16.56 2.09 10.27
C ASP A 110 -16.84 2.36 11.76
N GLU A 111 -16.44 1.45 12.62
CA GLU A 111 -16.79 1.43 14.04
C GLU A 111 -15.86 2.27 14.92
N HIS A 112 -14.57 2.45 14.54
CA HIS A 112 -13.57 3.10 15.41
C HIS A 112 -12.99 4.37 14.78
N THR A 113 -12.56 5.29 15.64
CA THR A 113 -11.92 6.56 15.22
C THR A 113 -10.48 6.35 14.76
N ILE A 114 -9.71 5.48 15.42
CA ILE A 114 -8.34 5.13 14.99
C ILE A 114 -8.26 3.65 14.69
N VAL A 115 -7.83 3.31 13.48
CA VAL A 115 -7.68 1.91 13.06
C VAL A 115 -6.29 1.65 12.51
N PHE A 116 -5.65 0.61 13.02
CA PHE A 116 -4.38 0.10 12.52
C PHE A 116 -4.63 -1.13 11.64
N GLY A 117 -4.28 -1.04 10.36
CA GLY A 117 -4.28 -2.14 9.41
C GLY A 117 -2.86 -2.68 9.22
N ILE A 118 -2.54 -3.80 9.86
CA ILE A 118 -1.19 -4.37 9.90
C ILE A 118 -1.17 -5.67 9.10
N GLY A 119 -0.14 -5.87 8.28
CA GLY A 119 0.03 -7.13 7.54
C GLY A 119 0.91 -6.99 6.31
N PRO A 120 1.17 -8.10 5.59
CA PRO A 120 2.07 -8.13 4.43
C PRO A 120 1.65 -7.21 3.30
N ALA A 121 2.62 -6.86 2.44
CA ALA A 121 2.33 -6.13 1.21
C ALA A 121 1.36 -6.89 0.30
N GLY A 122 0.46 -6.16 -0.38
CA GLY A 122 -0.53 -6.74 -1.29
C GLY A 122 -1.80 -7.27 -0.63
N THR A 123 -1.99 -7.11 0.68
CA THR A 123 -3.23 -7.45 1.39
C THR A 123 -4.33 -6.38 1.26
N GLY A 124 -4.09 -5.29 0.53
CA GLY A 124 -5.09 -4.27 0.25
C GLY A 124 -5.31 -3.24 1.36
N LYS A 125 -4.49 -3.20 2.41
CA LYS A 125 -4.64 -2.28 3.56
C LYS A 125 -4.87 -0.83 3.16
N THR A 126 -3.92 -0.25 2.47
CA THR A 126 -3.94 1.15 2.02
C THR A 126 -5.06 1.39 1.02
N TYR A 127 -5.25 0.46 0.09
CA TYR A 127 -6.29 0.56 -0.94
C TYR A 127 -7.70 0.60 -0.34
N LEU A 128 -8.00 -0.28 0.63
CA LEU A 128 -9.30 -0.32 1.31
C LEU A 128 -9.49 0.91 2.22
N ALA A 129 -8.44 1.36 2.93
CA ALA A 129 -8.49 2.59 3.73
C ALA A 129 -8.82 3.80 2.86
N MET A 130 -8.18 3.92 1.69
CA MET A 130 -8.44 5.00 0.74
C MET A 130 -9.86 4.93 0.14
N ALA A 131 -10.35 3.72 -0.15
CA ALA A 131 -11.72 3.54 -0.62
C ALA A 131 -12.74 4.00 0.45
N LYS A 132 -12.48 3.71 1.72
CA LYS A 132 -13.30 4.18 2.85
C LYS A 132 -13.22 5.70 3.00
N ALA A 133 -12.03 6.29 2.83
CA ALA A 133 -11.86 7.74 2.85
C ALA A 133 -12.69 8.45 1.76
N VAL A 134 -12.65 7.91 0.53
CA VAL A 134 -13.44 8.45 -0.59
C VAL A 134 -14.92 8.26 -0.34
N GLN A 135 -15.35 7.11 0.20
CA GLN A 135 -16.74 6.86 0.58
C GLN A 135 -17.22 7.86 1.62
N ALA A 136 -16.45 8.10 2.69
CA ALA A 136 -16.77 9.05 3.74
C ALA A 136 -16.86 10.50 3.23
N LEU A 137 -15.96 10.88 2.30
CA LEU A 137 -16.02 12.20 1.65
C LEU A 137 -17.28 12.36 0.79
N GLN A 138 -17.62 11.35 -0.02
CA GLN A 138 -18.83 11.34 -0.85
C GLN A 138 -20.11 11.38 -0.01
N ALA A 139 -20.12 10.68 1.13
CA ALA A 139 -21.21 10.68 2.10
C ALA A 139 -21.24 11.95 2.97
N LYS A 140 -20.29 12.90 2.78
CA LYS A 140 -20.16 14.13 3.56
C LYS A 140 -19.99 13.90 5.07
N GLN A 141 -19.45 12.76 5.45
CA GLN A 141 -19.07 12.43 6.83
C GLN A 141 -17.78 13.18 7.25
N VAL A 142 -16.94 13.51 6.26
CA VAL A 142 -15.74 14.32 6.43
C VAL A 142 -15.69 15.38 5.33
N ASN A 143 -14.95 16.46 5.58
CA ASN A 143 -14.80 17.56 4.62
C ASN A 143 -13.55 17.41 3.75
N ARG A 144 -12.60 16.59 4.16
CA ARG A 144 -11.33 16.40 3.44
C ARG A 144 -10.71 15.02 3.69
N ILE A 145 -9.85 14.63 2.75
CA ILE A 145 -9.00 13.45 2.86
C ILE A 145 -7.55 13.91 2.96
N ILE A 146 -6.81 13.36 3.90
CA ILE A 146 -5.38 13.61 4.06
C ILE A 146 -4.64 12.28 3.95
N LEU A 147 -3.81 12.16 2.92
CA LEU A 147 -2.98 10.99 2.67
C LEU A 147 -1.53 11.35 3.01
N THR A 148 -0.93 10.59 3.89
CA THR A 148 0.43 10.88 4.32
C THR A 148 1.27 9.61 4.40
N ARG A 149 2.57 9.77 4.20
CA ARG A 149 3.55 8.69 4.24
C ARG A 149 4.86 9.23 4.83
N PRO A 150 5.60 8.46 5.66
CA PRO A 150 6.94 8.84 6.05
C PRO A 150 7.85 8.86 4.82
N ALA A 151 8.61 9.93 4.67
CA ALA A 151 9.68 10.00 3.68
C ALA A 151 10.90 9.31 4.29
N VAL A 152 11.14 8.05 3.91
CA VAL A 152 12.32 7.28 4.33
C VAL A 152 13.18 7.02 3.11
N GLU A 153 14.48 7.29 3.26
CA GLU A 153 15.47 6.99 2.23
C GLU A 153 15.71 5.47 2.20
N ALA A 154 14.90 4.73 1.42
CA ALA A 154 15.14 3.31 1.16
C ALA A 154 16.34 3.15 0.22
N GLY A 155 17.56 3.17 0.79
CA GLY A 155 18.81 2.93 0.05
C GLY A 155 19.31 4.06 -0.86
N GLU A 156 18.45 4.95 -1.31
CA GLU A 156 18.81 6.15 -2.09
C GLU A 156 18.78 7.39 -1.20
N ARG A 157 19.92 8.04 -1.05
CA ARG A 157 20.00 9.27 -0.27
C ARG A 157 19.29 10.41 -1.02
N LEU A 158 18.17 10.88 -0.49
CA LEU A 158 17.38 12.02 -1.02
C LEU A 158 18.25 13.24 -1.34
N GLY A 159 19.39 13.38 -0.67
CA GLY A 159 20.36 14.44 -0.91
C GLY A 159 21.00 14.43 -2.31
N TYR A 160 21.04 13.29 -3.00
CA TYR A 160 21.68 13.14 -4.33
C TYR A 160 20.69 13.30 -5.51
N LEU A 161 19.38 13.32 -5.28
CA LEU A 161 18.42 13.56 -6.35
C LEU A 161 18.40 15.06 -6.71
N PRO A 162 18.47 15.44 -8.00
CA PRO A 162 18.31 16.82 -8.43
C PRO A 162 16.85 17.28 -8.24
N GLY A 163 16.63 18.56 -7.98
CA GLY A 163 15.30 19.15 -7.88
C GLY A 163 14.96 19.69 -6.49
N THR A 164 13.77 20.24 -6.36
CA THR A 164 13.20 20.74 -5.10
C THR A 164 12.91 19.59 -4.13
N LEU A 165 12.67 19.90 -2.86
CA LEU A 165 12.27 18.89 -1.87
C LEU A 165 10.99 18.16 -2.31
N TYR A 166 10.05 18.85 -2.96
CA TYR A 166 8.84 18.26 -3.53
C TYR A 166 9.15 17.24 -4.62
N ASP A 167 10.04 17.57 -5.55
CA ASP A 167 10.42 16.65 -6.65
C ASP A 167 11.06 15.36 -6.11
N LYS A 168 11.76 15.46 -4.98
CA LYS A 168 12.41 14.32 -4.32
C LYS A 168 11.43 13.42 -3.55
N ILE A 169 10.33 13.97 -3.06
CA ILE A 169 9.33 13.25 -2.26
C ILE A 169 8.23 12.67 -3.15
N ASP A 170 7.97 13.28 -4.32
CA ASP A 170 6.90 12.86 -5.25
C ASP A 170 6.91 11.35 -5.58
N PRO A 171 8.05 10.70 -5.87
CA PRO A 171 8.07 9.26 -6.14
C PRO A 171 7.50 8.40 -5.01
N TYR A 172 7.67 8.81 -3.75
CA TYR A 172 7.16 8.08 -2.59
C TYR A 172 5.65 8.27 -2.41
N LEU A 173 5.08 9.32 -2.96
CA LEU A 173 3.64 9.61 -2.88
C LEU A 173 2.86 9.08 -4.09
N ARG A 174 3.53 8.70 -5.19
CA ARG A 174 2.90 8.17 -6.41
C ARG A 174 1.92 7.02 -6.15
N PRO A 175 2.24 6.00 -5.32
CA PRO A 175 1.30 4.92 -5.06
C PRO A 175 -0.05 5.40 -4.48
N LEU A 176 -0.05 6.50 -3.72
CA LEU A 176 -1.27 7.11 -3.18
C LEU A 176 -2.07 7.82 -4.28
N TYR A 177 -1.39 8.51 -5.20
CA TYR A 177 -2.04 9.11 -6.38
C TYR A 177 -2.62 8.04 -7.31
N ASP A 178 -1.90 6.95 -7.56
CA ASP A 178 -2.38 5.85 -8.40
C ASP A 178 -3.66 5.24 -7.82
N ALA A 179 -3.70 4.99 -6.52
CA ALA A 179 -4.91 4.50 -5.86
C ALA A 179 -6.05 5.53 -5.90
N LEU A 180 -5.78 6.83 -5.76
CA LEU A 180 -6.79 7.89 -5.93
C LEU A 180 -7.38 7.90 -7.35
N HIS A 181 -6.56 7.74 -8.39
CA HIS A 181 -7.01 7.69 -9.78
C HIS A 181 -7.98 6.53 -10.05
N ASP A 182 -7.84 5.42 -9.33
CA ASP A 182 -8.79 4.31 -9.42
C ASP A 182 -10.15 4.64 -8.77
N MET A 183 -10.18 5.54 -7.78
CA MET A 183 -11.33 5.79 -6.90
C MET A 183 -12.06 7.10 -7.20
N VAL A 184 -11.32 8.13 -7.59
CA VAL A 184 -11.83 9.48 -7.86
C VAL A 184 -11.66 9.79 -9.34
N ASP A 185 -12.54 10.60 -9.91
CA ASP A 185 -12.41 11.01 -11.32
C ASP A 185 -11.10 11.77 -11.55
N PRO A 186 -10.20 11.30 -12.46
CA PRO A 186 -8.90 11.91 -12.69
C PRO A 186 -9.00 13.41 -12.97
N ASP A 187 -10.01 13.84 -13.75
CA ASP A 187 -10.24 15.24 -14.09
C ASP A 187 -10.64 16.10 -12.86
N SER A 188 -11.15 15.45 -11.81
CA SER A 188 -11.54 16.10 -10.56
C SER A 188 -10.41 16.23 -9.55
N ILE A 189 -9.38 15.37 -9.62
CA ILE A 189 -8.30 15.32 -8.63
C ILE A 189 -7.56 16.67 -8.52
N PRO A 190 -7.13 17.32 -9.64
CA PRO A 190 -6.43 18.60 -9.53
C PRO A 190 -7.26 19.67 -8.83
N ARG A 191 -8.58 19.73 -9.13
CA ARG A 191 -9.51 20.68 -8.50
C ARG A 191 -9.68 20.39 -7.01
N LEU A 192 -9.84 19.13 -6.62
CA LEU A 192 -10.00 18.72 -5.23
C LEU A 192 -8.72 18.98 -4.41
N THR A 193 -7.56 18.78 -5.03
CA THR A 193 -6.26 19.08 -4.41
C THR A 193 -6.07 20.59 -4.24
N GLN A 194 -6.37 21.38 -5.27
CA GLN A 194 -6.28 22.84 -5.19
C GLN A 194 -7.26 23.43 -4.15
N ALA A 195 -8.43 22.83 -4.00
CA ALA A 195 -9.41 23.22 -2.98
C ALA A 195 -9.03 22.74 -1.56
N GLY A 196 -7.97 21.94 -1.40
CA GLY A 196 -7.60 21.34 -0.11
C GLY A 196 -8.55 20.24 0.37
N THR A 197 -9.45 19.77 -0.50
CA THR A 197 -10.37 18.66 -0.19
C THR A 197 -9.62 17.33 -0.19
N ILE A 198 -8.60 17.17 -1.03
CA ILE A 198 -7.67 16.06 -1.00
C ILE A 198 -6.26 16.62 -0.83
N GLU A 199 -5.56 16.17 0.17
CA GLU A 199 -4.16 16.54 0.44
C GLU A 199 -3.31 15.26 0.45
N VAL A 200 -2.22 15.27 -0.31
CA VAL A 200 -1.20 14.22 -0.27
C VAL A 200 0.12 14.88 0.13
N ALA A 201 0.64 14.52 1.29
CA ALA A 201 1.79 15.21 1.87
C ALA A 201 2.67 14.26 2.72
N PRO A 202 3.98 14.54 2.85
CA PRO A 202 4.85 13.81 3.77
C PRO A 202 4.39 13.95 5.22
N LEU A 203 4.65 12.92 6.03
CA LEU A 203 4.30 12.89 7.46
C LEU A 203 4.83 14.12 8.23
N ALA A 204 6.01 14.62 7.87
CA ALA A 204 6.62 15.79 8.53
C ALA A 204 5.72 17.03 8.47
N TYR A 205 4.88 17.16 7.44
CA TYR A 205 3.98 18.31 7.24
C TYR A 205 2.74 18.26 8.13
N MET A 206 2.54 17.18 8.85
CA MET A 206 1.45 17.05 9.84
C MET A 206 1.81 17.71 11.17
N ARG A 207 3.09 18.02 11.39
CA ARG A 207 3.57 18.60 12.66
C ARG A 207 2.94 19.97 12.94
N GLY A 208 2.43 20.17 14.17
CA GLY A 208 1.84 21.44 14.60
C GLY A 208 0.42 21.70 14.08
N ARG A 209 -0.18 20.77 13.36
CA ARG A 209 -1.54 20.89 12.81
C ARG A 209 -2.55 20.21 13.75
N SER A 210 -3.81 20.66 13.66
CA SER A 210 -4.98 19.92 14.14
C SER A 210 -5.83 19.58 12.93
N LEU A 211 -6.09 18.31 12.74
CA LEU A 211 -6.75 17.78 11.53
C LEU A 211 -8.22 17.51 11.85
N ASN A 212 -9.07 18.54 11.75
CA ASN A 212 -10.50 18.43 12.00
C ASN A 212 -11.27 18.03 10.74
N ASP A 213 -12.42 17.36 10.92
CA ASP A 213 -13.36 16.97 9.88
C ASP A 213 -12.67 16.26 8.70
N ALA A 214 -11.70 15.41 8.99
CA ALA A 214 -10.83 14.80 8.02
C ALA A 214 -10.80 13.28 8.14
N PHE A 215 -10.71 12.58 7.01
CA PHE A 215 -10.29 11.20 6.97
C PHE A 215 -8.79 11.16 6.64
N ILE A 216 -8.00 10.65 7.58
CA ILE A 216 -6.54 10.70 7.51
C ILE A 216 -6.00 9.28 7.33
N VAL A 217 -5.15 9.06 6.32
CA VAL A 217 -4.49 7.78 6.09
C VAL A 217 -2.98 7.98 6.21
N LEU A 218 -2.35 7.26 7.14
CA LEU A 218 -0.89 7.14 7.22
C LEU A 218 -0.48 5.79 6.63
N ASP A 219 0.19 5.84 5.50
CA ASP A 219 0.71 4.65 4.81
C ASP A 219 2.18 4.39 5.16
N GLU A 220 2.63 3.13 5.06
CA GLU A 220 3.98 2.66 5.38
C GLU A 220 4.44 3.07 6.80
N ALA A 221 3.53 2.98 7.74
CA ALA A 221 3.72 3.46 9.10
C ALA A 221 4.81 2.71 9.88
N GLN A 222 5.24 1.51 9.44
CA GLN A 222 6.40 0.81 10.00
C GLN A 222 7.69 1.62 9.90
N ASN A 223 7.73 2.56 8.96
CA ASN A 223 8.86 3.45 8.72
C ASN A 223 8.76 4.78 9.49
N THR A 224 7.94 4.81 10.55
CA THR A 224 7.92 5.90 11.53
C THR A 224 8.72 5.54 12.77
N THR A 225 9.34 6.54 13.42
CA THR A 225 9.83 6.35 14.79
C THR A 225 8.68 6.44 15.80
N PRO A 226 8.86 5.99 17.07
CA PRO A 226 7.83 6.16 18.10
C PRO A 226 7.41 7.62 18.31
N GLU A 227 8.33 8.56 18.20
CA GLU A 227 8.09 10.01 18.34
C GLU A 227 7.25 10.53 17.16
N GLN A 228 7.55 10.09 15.94
CA GLN A 228 6.78 10.44 14.75
C GLN A 228 5.36 9.86 14.81
N MET A 229 5.20 8.62 15.25
CA MET A 229 3.89 8.01 15.45
C MET A 229 3.07 8.77 16.49
N LYS A 230 3.66 9.07 17.66
CA LYS A 230 3.03 9.90 18.69
C LYS A 230 2.65 11.28 18.14
N MET A 231 3.58 11.94 17.45
CA MET A 231 3.33 13.24 16.83
C MET A 231 2.13 13.18 15.89
N PHE A 232 2.04 12.16 15.05
CA PHE A 232 0.95 11.99 14.08
C PHE A 232 -0.41 11.73 14.77
N LEU A 233 -0.48 10.76 15.67
CA LEU A 233 -1.72 10.39 16.36
C LEU A 233 -2.30 11.57 17.15
N THR A 234 -1.45 12.42 17.72
CA THR A 234 -1.87 13.64 18.42
C THR A 234 -2.33 14.77 17.50
N ARG A 235 -2.38 14.57 16.18
CA ARG A 235 -2.99 15.49 15.20
C ARG A 235 -4.48 15.27 15.01
N LEU A 236 -5.03 14.17 15.55
CA LEU A 236 -6.45 13.88 15.48
C LEU A 236 -7.26 15.07 15.98
N GLY A 237 -8.13 15.58 15.15
CA GLY A 237 -9.05 16.66 15.47
C GLY A 237 -10.50 16.17 15.58
N PHE A 238 -11.40 17.06 15.94
CA PHE A 238 -12.81 16.74 16.04
C PHE A 238 -13.40 16.33 14.70
N GLY A 239 -14.34 15.37 14.71
CA GLY A 239 -15.01 14.88 13.50
C GLY A 239 -14.08 14.14 12.52
N SER A 240 -12.91 13.71 12.99
CA SER A 240 -11.92 13.04 12.15
C SER A 240 -11.77 11.58 12.45
N LYS A 241 -11.29 10.82 11.44
CA LYS A 241 -10.97 9.41 11.51
C LYS A 241 -9.54 9.20 11.00
N MET A 242 -8.78 8.34 11.68
CA MET A 242 -7.42 7.97 11.28
C MET A 242 -7.30 6.50 10.95
N VAL A 243 -6.69 6.19 9.83
CA VAL A 243 -6.31 4.82 9.47
C VAL A 243 -4.80 4.77 9.26
N VAL A 244 -4.14 3.87 9.98
CA VAL A 244 -2.70 3.67 9.94
C VAL A 244 -2.41 2.33 9.30
N THR A 245 -1.70 2.30 8.18
CA THR A 245 -1.38 1.06 7.46
C THR A 245 0.11 0.79 7.46
N GLY A 246 0.49 -0.48 7.56
CA GLY A 246 1.90 -0.84 7.52
C GLY A 246 2.17 -2.35 7.58
N ASP A 247 3.44 -2.68 7.34
CA ASP A 247 3.98 -4.04 7.40
C ASP A 247 5.14 -4.08 8.39
N VAL A 248 4.94 -4.68 9.55
CA VAL A 248 5.97 -4.76 10.60
C VAL A 248 7.20 -5.58 10.22
N THR A 249 7.16 -6.30 9.09
CA THR A 249 8.28 -7.07 8.58
C THR A 249 9.19 -6.25 7.67
N GLN A 250 8.68 -5.15 7.08
CA GLN A 250 9.37 -4.31 6.10
C GLN A 250 9.79 -2.96 6.72
N VAL A 251 10.69 -3.00 7.70
CA VAL A 251 11.17 -1.80 8.41
C VAL A 251 12.47 -1.32 7.77
N ASP A 252 12.44 -0.16 7.12
CA ASP A 252 13.56 0.48 6.42
C ASP A 252 14.19 1.63 7.23
N LEU A 253 13.94 1.69 8.54
CA LEU A 253 14.48 2.73 9.42
C LEU A 253 16.00 2.60 9.56
N PRO A 254 16.78 3.68 9.40
CA PRO A 254 18.23 3.65 9.51
C PRO A 254 18.69 3.38 10.96
N GLY A 255 19.86 2.74 11.10
CA GLY A 255 20.55 2.63 12.38
C GLY A 255 19.87 1.76 13.44
N GLY A 256 19.00 0.80 13.05
CA GLY A 256 18.34 -0.09 14.01
C GLY A 256 17.30 0.59 14.90
N GLN A 257 16.78 1.74 14.48
CA GLN A 257 15.71 2.44 15.19
C GLN A 257 14.46 1.57 15.31
N ARG A 258 13.77 1.68 16.43
CA ARG A 258 12.52 0.95 16.64
C ARG A 258 11.40 1.54 15.78
N SER A 259 10.64 0.68 15.13
CA SER A 259 9.44 1.07 14.40
C SER A 259 8.35 1.57 15.36
N GLY A 260 7.83 2.77 15.09
CA GLY A 260 6.70 3.33 15.82
C GLY A 260 5.45 2.46 15.72
N LEU A 261 5.23 1.79 14.57
CA LEU A 261 4.12 0.86 14.39
C LEU A 261 4.20 -0.36 15.30
N ARG A 262 5.42 -0.89 15.55
CA ARG A 262 5.60 -2.02 16.49
C ARG A 262 5.35 -1.60 17.95
N VAL A 263 5.79 -0.40 18.31
CA VAL A 263 5.71 0.08 19.69
C VAL A 263 4.30 0.54 20.03
N VAL A 264 3.59 1.17 19.12
CA VAL A 264 2.26 1.76 19.36
C VAL A 264 1.21 0.72 19.76
N GLN A 265 1.32 -0.50 19.25
CA GLN A 265 0.38 -1.57 19.57
C GLN A 265 0.37 -1.86 21.09
N SER A 266 1.55 -1.96 21.72
CA SER A 266 1.63 -2.19 23.17
C SER A 266 1.24 -0.96 24.00
N ILE A 267 1.30 0.24 23.44
CA ILE A 267 0.96 1.49 24.13
C ILE A 267 -0.55 1.74 24.12
N LEU A 268 -1.21 1.45 23.00
CA LEU A 268 -2.63 1.75 22.79
C LEU A 268 -3.54 0.52 22.96
N ASP A 269 -2.99 -0.60 23.40
CA ASP A 269 -3.79 -1.78 23.74
C ASP A 269 -4.80 -1.44 24.83
N GLY A 270 -6.08 -1.74 24.58
CA GLY A 270 -7.19 -1.43 25.48
C GLY A 270 -7.62 0.04 25.53
N VAL A 271 -7.06 0.93 24.69
CA VAL A 271 -7.58 2.30 24.55
C VAL A 271 -8.90 2.26 23.77
N GLU A 272 -9.95 2.83 24.35
CA GLU A 272 -11.28 2.91 23.74
C GLU A 272 -11.21 3.61 22.38
N ASP A 273 -12.01 3.14 21.41
CA ASP A 273 -12.13 3.70 20.05
C ASP A 273 -10.83 3.58 19.20
N VAL A 274 -9.92 2.69 19.62
CA VAL A 274 -8.72 2.30 18.85
C VAL A 274 -8.80 0.81 18.52
N ALA A 275 -8.66 0.46 17.24
CA ALA A 275 -8.68 -0.93 16.79
C ALA A 275 -7.40 -1.33 16.06
N PHE A 276 -6.94 -2.56 16.31
CA PHE A 276 -5.84 -3.20 15.60
C PHE A 276 -6.37 -4.38 14.80
N THR A 277 -6.24 -4.30 13.47
CA THR A 277 -6.65 -5.35 12.54
C THR A 277 -5.44 -5.95 11.85
N HIS A 278 -5.33 -7.27 11.91
CA HIS A 278 -4.23 -8.02 11.31
C HIS A 278 -4.70 -8.73 10.05
N LEU A 279 -4.02 -8.43 8.95
CA LEU A 279 -4.12 -9.15 7.69
C LEU A 279 -2.91 -10.08 7.55
N SER A 280 -3.09 -11.20 6.86
CA SER A 280 -2.06 -12.23 6.73
C SER A 280 -1.79 -12.56 5.25
N SER A 281 -0.92 -13.52 5.00
CA SER A 281 -0.61 -13.98 3.64
C SER A 281 -1.83 -14.51 2.88
N VAL A 282 -2.85 -15.04 3.57
CA VAL A 282 -4.10 -15.50 2.95
C VAL A 282 -4.96 -14.35 2.39
N ASP A 283 -4.70 -13.12 2.83
CA ASP A 283 -5.39 -11.91 2.39
C ASP A 283 -4.70 -11.24 1.19
N VAL A 284 -3.58 -11.79 0.72
CA VAL A 284 -2.83 -11.23 -0.41
C VAL A 284 -3.64 -11.39 -1.70
N VAL A 285 -4.03 -10.25 -2.26
CA VAL A 285 -4.77 -10.18 -3.52
C VAL A 285 -3.81 -9.72 -4.62
N ARG A 286 -3.16 -10.68 -5.26
CA ARG A 286 -2.20 -10.41 -6.35
C ARG A 286 -2.50 -11.31 -7.55
N HIS A 287 -1.94 -10.95 -8.69
CA HIS A 287 -1.98 -11.84 -9.85
C HIS A 287 -1.31 -13.17 -9.49
N ARG A 288 -1.92 -14.30 -9.85
CA ARG A 288 -1.45 -15.66 -9.51
C ARG A 288 0.04 -15.88 -9.81
N LEU A 289 0.52 -15.32 -10.94
CA LEU A 289 1.92 -15.38 -11.32
C LEU A 289 2.85 -14.72 -10.29
N VAL A 290 2.43 -13.62 -9.65
CA VAL A 290 3.24 -12.94 -8.62
C VAL A 290 3.45 -13.85 -7.41
N GLY A 291 2.43 -14.61 -7.01
CA GLY A 291 2.57 -15.63 -5.97
C GLY A 291 3.65 -16.67 -6.34
N HIS A 292 3.56 -17.22 -7.56
CA HIS A 292 4.56 -18.18 -8.04
C HIS A 292 5.98 -17.60 -8.11
N ILE A 293 6.13 -16.31 -8.44
CA ILE A 293 7.43 -15.64 -8.46
C ILE A 293 7.99 -15.54 -7.02
N VAL A 294 7.17 -15.09 -6.07
CA VAL A 294 7.58 -14.98 -4.66
C VAL A 294 7.99 -16.34 -4.11
N ASP A 295 7.22 -17.39 -4.37
CA ASP A 295 7.53 -18.75 -3.95
C ASP A 295 8.84 -19.27 -4.59
N ALA A 296 9.13 -18.88 -5.84
CA ALA A 296 10.36 -19.24 -6.53
C ALA A 296 11.59 -18.57 -5.89
N TYR A 297 11.48 -17.25 -5.56
CA TYR A 297 12.55 -16.55 -4.86
C TYR A 297 12.77 -17.10 -3.45
N ALA A 298 11.72 -17.37 -2.71
CA ALA A 298 11.83 -17.94 -1.37
C ALA A 298 12.56 -19.31 -1.37
N ARG A 299 12.30 -20.16 -2.38
CA ARG A 299 13.04 -21.41 -2.56
C ARG A 299 14.51 -21.17 -2.88
N PHE A 300 14.80 -20.24 -3.80
CA PHE A 300 16.16 -19.88 -4.16
C PHE A 300 16.95 -19.35 -2.94
N ASP A 301 16.35 -18.50 -2.13
CA ASP A 301 16.97 -17.95 -0.92
C ASP A 301 17.22 -19.06 0.13
N ALA A 302 16.28 -20.00 0.29
CA ALA A 302 16.45 -21.14 1.18
C ALA A 302 17.60 -22.08 0.72
N GLU A 303 17.67 -22.37 -0.58
CA GLU A 303 18.75 -23.17 -1.16
C GLU A 303 20.14 -22.52 -1.02
N ASN A 304 20.19 -21.17 -1.09
CA ASN A 304 21.45 -20.43 -0.91
C ASN A 304 21.82 -20.22 0.57
N ALA A 305 20.87 -20.18 1.49
CA ALA A 305 21.12 -20.10 2.92
C ALA A 305 21.85 -21.36 3.42
N ASP A 306 21.49 -22.54 2.91
CA ASP A 306 22.17 -23.81 3.23
C ASP A 306 23.60 -23.86 2.68
N GLN A 307 23.96 -23.07 1.65
CA GLN A 307 25.32 -23.02 1.10
C GLN A 307 26.25 -22.05 1.84
N THR A 308 25.74 -21.13 2.66
CA THR A 308 26.54 -20.16 3.43
C THR A 308 26.95 -20.65 4.81
N ASP A 309 26.38 -21.75 5.31
CA ASP A 309 26.75 -22.36 6.61
C ASP A 309 27.83 -23.45 6.53
N GLY A 310 28.48 -23.62 5.38
CA GLY A 310 29.69 -24.44 5.27
C GLY A 310 30.90 -23.70 5.88
N PRO A 311 31.77 -24.38 6.69
CA PRO A 311 32.93 -23.69 7.24
C PRO A 311 33.83 -23.21 6.11
N LEU A 312 34.08 -21.91 6.03
CA LEU A 312 35.09 -21.28 5.16
C LEU A 312 36.50 -21.70 5.60
N THR A 313 36.86 -22.96 5.36
CA THR A 313 38.25 -23.45 5.44
C THR A 313 38.74 -23.61 4.03
N GLY A 314 39.57 -22.68 3.58
CA GLY A 314 40.48 -22.89 2.48
C GLY A 314 40.13 -22.26 1.13
N LEU A 315 40.15 -20.96 1.05
CA LEU A 315 40.53 -20.24 -0.16
C LEU A 315 41.62 -19.23 0.21
N SER A 316 42.88 -19.73 0.19
CA SER A 316 44.04 -18.86 0.13
C SER A 316 44.02 -18.11 -1.22
N TYR A 317 43.83 -16.83 -1.17
CA TYR A 317 44.07 -15.95 -2.31
C TYR A 317 45.55 -16.01 -2.65
N PRO A 318 45.96 -16.24 -3.91
CA PRO A 318 47.35 -16.06 -4.31
C PRO A 318 47.67 -14.57 -4.18
N SER A 319 48.68 -14.25 -3.40
CA SER A 319 49.28 -12.94 -3.28
C SER A 319 49.60 -12.42 -4.68
N GLN A 320 48.87 -11.43 -5.15
CA GLN A 320 49.25 -10.71 -6.37
C GLN A 320 50.49 -9.88 -6.08
N GLY A 321 51.54 -10.21 -6.87
CA GLY A 321 52.83 -9.57 -6.85
C GLY A 321 52.72 -8.04 -6.99
N GLU A 322 53.61 -7.37 -6.28
CA GLU A 322 53.89 -5.96 -6.36
C GLU A 322 54.04 -5.48 -7.81
N HIS A 323 53.02 -4.85 -8.39
CA HIS A 323 53.22 -4.01 -9.55
C HIS A 323 53.68 -2.62 -9.07
N ARG A 324 55.01 -2.52 -9.09
CA ARG A 324 55.74 -1.25 -8.94
C ARG A 324 55.36 -0.32 -10.10
N ALA A 325 54.62 0.72 -9.87
CA ALA A 325 54.35 1.78 -10.86
C ALA A 325 55.65 2.53 -11.19
N PRO A 326 55.89 2.90 -12.46
CA PRO A 326 57.07 3.67 -12.84
C PRO A 326 56.98 5.11 -12.29
N PRO A 327 58.14 5.75 -11.99
CA PRO A 327 58.18 7.10 -11.40
C PRO A 327 57.66 8.13 -12.42
N VAL A 328 56.76 8.98 -11.99
CA VAL A 328 56.32 10.18 -12.71
C VAL A 328 57.35 11.29 -12.50
N GLU A 329 58.07 11.62 -13.57
CA GLU A 329 58.97 12.81 -13.63
C GLU A 329 58.13 14.09 -13.55
N VAL A 330 58.20 14.81 -12.43
CA VAL A 330 57.66 16.16 -12.28
C VAL A 330 58.65 17.14 -12.88
N ARG A 331 58.42 17.63 -14.09
CA ARG A 331 59.12 18.79 -14.64
C ARG A 331 58.56 20.05 -14.03
N SER A 332 59.37 20.70 -13.21
CA SER A 332 59.17 22.06 -12.69
C SER A 332 59.27 23.08 -13.85
N ALA A 333 58.18 23.75 -14.16
CA ALA A 333 58.18 24.93 -15.01
C ALA A 333 58.29 26.18 -14.07
N GLY A 334 59.38 26.88 -14.21
CA GLY A 334 59.69 28.13 -13.51
C GLY A 334 58.80 29.32 -13.95
N PRO A 335 58.86 30.43 -13.23
CA PRO A 335 57.91 31.53 -13.32
C PRO A 335 58.15 32.40 -14.56
N ARG A 336 57.14 32.69 -15.33
CA ARG A 336 57.15 33.75 -16.35
C ARG A 336 56.40 34.98 -15.87
N ALA A 337 57.12 36.06 -16.02
CA ALA A 337 56.91 37.43 -15.61
C ALA A 337 55.57 38.05 -16.06
N ALA A 338 55.13 38.95 -15.20
CA ALA A 338 54.10 39.95 -15.41
C ALA A 338 54.32 40.81 -16.67
N ARG A 339 53.28 41.04 -17.42
CA ARG A 339 53.14 42.26 -18.25
C ARG A 339 51.84 42.96 -17.90
N ARG A 340 52.01 44.20 -17.44
CA ARG A 340 51.00 45.26 -17.35
C ARG A 340 50.63 45.75 -18.75
N ALA A 341 49.40 46.09 -18.93
CA ALA A 341 48.85 47.17 -19.76
C ALA A 341 47.40 47.36 -19.30
N ASP A 342 47.13 48.37 -18.61
CA ASP A 342 46.82 49.78 -18.87
C ASP A 342 45.47 49.97 -19.59
N THR A 343 44.59 50.59 -18.76
CA THR A 343 43.64 51.69 -19.08
C THR A 343 42.70 51.59 -20.26
N GLU A 344 41.43 51.63 -19.95
CA GLU A 344 40.58 52.74 -20.39
C GLU A 344 39.13 52.55 -19.84
N ARG A 345 38.72 53.56 -19.05
CA ARG A 345 37.32 53.99 -18.97
C ARG A 345 37.13 55.11 -20.00
N PRO A 346 35.98 55.26 -20.56
CA PRO A 346 35.12 56.38 -20.20
C PRO A 346 33.63 55.94 -20.22
N ASP A 347 32.81 56.54 -19.58
CA ASP A 347 32.29 57.84 -19.24
C ASP A 347 30.73 57.82 -19.40
N SER A 348 30.13 58.43 -18.46
CA SER A 348 28.78 58.83 -18.22
C SER A 348 27.93 59.29 -19.39
N SER A 349 26.62 58.99 -19.37
CA SER A 349 25.51 59.96 -19.49
C SER A 349 24.14 59.28 -19.33
N VAL A 350 23.45 59.52 -18.25
CA VAL A 350 22.30 60.44 -18.11
C VAL A 350 21.29 60.39 -19.28
N ARG A 351 20.12 59.81 -19.02
CA ARG A 351 18.84 60.52 -19.26
C ARG A 351 17.66 59.93 -18.47
N ARG A 352 17.00 60.84 -17.82
CA ARG A 352 15.74 60.77 -17.11
C ARG A 352 14.55 60.78 -18.09
N GLY A 353 13.43 60.34 -17.61
CA GLY A 353 12.07 60.67 -18.12
C GLY A 353 11.25 59.40 -18.28
N SER A 354 10.11 59.23 -17.82
CA SER A 354 9.06 59.94 -17.09
C SER A 354 7.91 58.96 -16.90
N ALA A 355 7.31 58.91 -15.72
CA ALA A 355 5.94 58.33 -15.50
C ALA A 355 4.91 59.44 -15.74
N PRO A 356 3.58 59.20 -15.52
CA PRO A 356 2.62 58.20 -15.91
C PRO A 356 1.47 58.82 -16.77
N PRO A 357 0.20 58.35 -16.88
CA PRO A 357 -0.79 58.38 -15.83
C PRO A 357 -1.87 57.27 -15.79
N ARG A 358 -2.62 57.32 -14.72
CA ARG A 358 -3.83 56.60 -14.34
C ARG A 358 -4.99 56.74 -15.36
N ARG A 359 -5.71 55.63 -15.54
CA ARG A 359 -7.20 55.57 -15.34
C ARG A 359 -7.57 54.13 -14.98
#